data_a476e4a27383afdb95a6d3a2aa2b6290
#
_entry.id   a476e4a27383afdb95a6d3a2aa2b6290
#
_cell.length_a   1.000
_cell.length_b   1.000
_cell.length_c   1.000
_cell.angle_alpha   90.00
_cell.angle_beta   90.00
_cell.angle_gamma   90.00
#
_symmetry.space_group_name_H-M   'P 1'
#
loop_
_entity.id
_entity.type
_entity.pdbx_description
1 polymer ?
#
loop_
_entity_poly.entity_id
_entity_poly.type
_entity_poly.pdbx_seq_one_letter_code
_entity_poly.pdbx_strand_id
1 'polypeptide(L)'
;MEDNKFRFKYLFDKRYDPDYVNGFYGGINPSGELVMHFYLERLPLPYEEELTFSEDGSTCESSVVSPQDYKFIRSVRNGVVMNQETARALLNWLQDVVTEMEAGDECD
;
A
#
# COMPACT_ATOMS: atom_id res chain seq x y z
N MET A 1 29.47 -36.66 5.31
CA MET A 1 28.08 -36.25 5.26
C MET A 1 27.93 -35.14 4.21
N GLU A 2 27.14 -35.36 3.20
CA GLU A 2 26.97 -34.37 2.17
C GLU A 2 26.02 -33.27 2.62
N ASP A 3 26.41 -32.05 2.36
CA ASP A 3 25.54 -30.89 2.64
C ASP A 3 24.45 -30.82 1.58
N ASN A 4 23.21 -30.79 2.03
CA ASN A 4 22.08 -30.60 1.13
C ASN A 4 21.97 -29.11 0.83
N LYS A 5 22.22 -28.75 -0.42
CA LYS A 5 22.11 -27.36 -0.85
C LYS A 5 20.90 -27.21 -1.75
N PHE A 6 20.10 -26.22 -1.45
CA PHE A 6 18.94 -25.89 -2.25
C PHE A 6 19.17 -24.52 -2.86
N ARG A 7 18.85 -24.40 -4.12
CA ARG A 7 18.94 -23.13 -4.83
C ARG A 7 17.55 -22.65 -5.17
N PHE A 8 17.30 -21.41 -4.87
CA PHE A 8 16.03 -20.79 -5.17
C PHE A 8 16.25 -19.67 -6.17
N LYS A 9 15.41 -19.64 -7.19
CA LYS A 9 15.51 -18.60 -8.20
C LYS A 9 14.24 -17.78 -8.14
N TYR A 10 14.40 -16.47 -8.08
CA TYR A 10 13.25 -15.55 -8.04
C TYR A 10 13.00 -15.07 -9.46
N LEU A 11 11.77 -15.32 -9.91
CA LEU A 11 11.33 -14.85 -11.21
C LEU A 11 10.30 -13.76 -11.00
N PHE A 12 10.45 -12.68 -11.72
CA PHE A 12 9.56 -11.55 -11.61
C PHE A 12 8.62 -11.52 -12.79
N ASP A 13 7.34 -11.26 -12.50
CA ASP A 13 6.37 -11.03 -13.56
C ASP A 13 6.80 -9.79 -14.35
N LYS A 14 6.51 -9.78 -15.66
CA LYS A 14 6.91 -8.68 -16.52
C LYS A 14 6.36 -7.34 -16.07
N ARG A 15 5.23 -7.35 -15.37
CA ARG A 15 4.57 -6.15 -14.88
C ARG A 15 4.83 -5.90 -13.41
N TYR A 16 5.75 -6.64 -12.84
CA TYR A 16 6.01 -6.49 -11.42
C TYR A 16 6.63 -5.13 -11.14
N ASP A 17 6.01 -4.44 -10.18
CA ASP A 17 6.47 -3.14 -9.74
C ASP A 17 5.93 -2.96 -8.32
N PRO A 18 6.80 -2.77 -7.33
CA PRO A 18 6.32 -2.61 -5.96
C PRO A 18 5.42 -1.40 -5.82
N ASP A 19 4.30 -1.58 -5.14
CA ASP A 19 3.36 -0.50 -4.85
C ASP A 19 3.61 0.07 -3.47
N TYR A 20 3.48 1.38 -3.38
CA TYR A 20 3.46 2.02 -2.07
C TYR A 20 2.06 1.87 -1.48
N VAL A 21 1.97 1.38 -0.25
CA VAL A 21 0.70 1.23 0.46
C VAL A 21 0.87 1.75 1.88
N ASN A 22 -0.20 2.27 2.42
CA ASN A 22 -0.19 2.79 3.79
C ASN A 22 -1.31 2.20 4.64
N GLY A 23 -1.95 1.12 4.16
CA GLY A 23 -2.95 0.44 4.94
C GLY A 23 -3.26 -0.93 4.40
N PHE A 24 -3.99 -1.67 5.18
CA PHE A 24 -4.40 -3.02 4.80
C PHE A 24 -5.77 -3.32 5.40
N TYR A 25 -6.44 -4.29 4.79
CA TYR A 25 -7.75 -4.74 5.25
C TYR A 25 -7.94 -6.18 4.80
N GLY A 26 -8.59 -6.97 5.63
CA GLY A 26 -8.88 -8.34 5.27
C GLY A 26 -9.40 -9.13 6.44
N GLY A 27 -9.19 -10.43 6.38
CA GLY A 27 -9.65 -11.33 7.43
C GLY A 27 -9.50 -12.77 7.01
N ILE A 28 -10.26 -13.64 7.64
CA ILE A 28 -10.21 -15.07 7.38
C ILE A 28 -11.37 -15.42 6.47
N ASN A 29 -11.07 -16.12 5.36
CA ASN A 29 -12.12 -16.56 4.45
C ASN A 29 -12.75 -17.88 4.95
N PRO A 30 -13.83 -18.36 4.31
CA PRO A 30 -14.49 -19.60 4.75
C PRO A 30 -13.58 -20.83 4.73
N SER A 31 -12.52 -20.82 3.96
CA SER A 31 -11.56 -21.93 3.91
C SER A 31 -10.50 -21.85 5.01
N GLY A 32 -10.56 -20.84 5.88
CA GLY A 32 -9.61 -20.70 6.95
C GLY A 32 -8.30 -20.05 6.55
N GLU A 33 -8.28 -19.40 5.40
CA GLU A 33 -7.07 -18.74 4.90
C GLU A 33 -7.13 -17.24 5.16
N LEU A 34 -5.96 -16.65 5.32
CA LEU A 34 -5.85 -15.20 5.50
C LEU A 34 -5.96 -14.51 4.15
N VAL A 35 -6.87 -13.57 4.04
CA VAL A 35 -7.00 -12.70 2.87
C VAL A 35 -6.60 -11.31 3.30
N MET A 36 -5.65 -10.71 2.58
CA MET A 36 -5.18 -9.36 2.87
C MET A 36 -5.21 -8.52 1.62
N HIS A 37 -5.78 -7.34 1.75
CA HIS A 37 -5.76 -6.34 0.67
C HIS A 37 -4.95 -5.16 1.15
N PHE A 38 -4.11 -4.65 0.28
CA PHE A 38 -3.27 -3.49 0.58
C PHE A 38 -3.80 -2.30 -0.21
N TYR A 39 -3.89 -1.15 0.44
CA TYR A 39 -4.44 0.02 -0.20
C TYR A 39 -3.59 1.25 0.08
N LEU A 40 -3.76 2.23 -0.77
CA LEU A 40 -3.22 3.56 -0.57
C LEU A 40 -4.38 4.47 -0.19
N GLU A 41 -4.32 5.00 1.03
CA GLU A 41 -5.31 5.96 1.49
C GLU A 41 -4.84 7.36 1.14
N ARG A 42 -5.71 8.12 0.52
CA ARG A 42 -5.39 9.47 0.08
C ARG A 42 -6.62 10.33 0.12
N LEU A 43 -6.40 11.62 0.04
CA LEU A 43 -7.50 12.56 -0.12
C LEU A 43 -8.05 12.44 -1.53
N PRO A 44 -9.37 12.57 -1.71
CA PRO A 44 -9.93 12.52 -3.05
C PRO A 44 -9.46 13.72 -3.86
N LEU A 45 -9.19 13.48 -5.14
CA LEU A 45 -8.88 14.56 -6.05
C LEU A 45 -10.19 15.26 -6.43
N PRO A 46 -10.14 16.55 -6.70
CA PRO A 46 -11.34 17.27 -7.11
C PRO A 46 -11.83 16.73 -8.47
N TYR A 47 -13.13 16.69 -8.62
CA TYR A 47 -13.73 16.27 -9.88
C TYR A 47 -13.45 17.30 -10.96
N GLU A 48 -13.46 18.57 -10.56
CA GLU A 48 -13.30 19.66 -11.48
C GLU A 48 -12.67 20.82 -10.71
N GLU A 49 -11.80 21.54 -11.38
CA GLU A 49 -11.18 22.71 -10.81
C GLU A 49 -11.38 23.87 -11.76
N GLU A 50 -11.84 24.98 -11.21
CA GLU A 50 -12.04 26.19 -12.01
C GLU A 50 -11.06 27.24 -11.54
N LEU A 51 -10.34 27.82 -12.49
CA LEU A 51 -9.39 28.88 -12.23
C LEU A 51 -9.93 30.18 -12.81
N THR A 52 -9.96 31.22 -11.99
CA THR A 52 -10.40 32.53 -12.43
C THR A 52 -9.25 33.50 -12.29
N PHE A 53 -8.90 34.15 -13.40
CA PHE A 53 -7.85 35.15 -13.42
C PHE A 53 -8.45 36.54 -13.43
N SER A 54 -7.79 37.46 -12.75
CA SER A 54 -8.18 38.87 -12.81
C SER A 54 -7.91 39.43 -14.20
N GLU A 55 -8.56 40.55 -14.53
CA GLU A 55 -8.42 41.13 -15.85
C GLU A 55 -6.98 41.49 -16.23
N ASP A 56 -6.19 41.87 -15.24
CA ASP A 56 -4.78 42.18 -15.44
C ASP A 56 -3.88 40.96 -15.33
N GLY A 57 -4.44 39.79 -15.03
CA GLY A 57 -3.67 38.55 -14.89
C GLY A 57 -2.83 38.45 -13.63
N SER A 58 -2.94 39.40 -12.73
CA SER A 58 -2.11 39.42 -11.52
C SER A 58 -2.64 38.52 -10.39
N THR A 59 -3.92 38.19 -10.42
CA THR A 59 -4.50 37.32 -9.40
C THR A 59 -5.22 36.15 -10.03
N CYS A 60 -5.24 35.06 -9.32
CA CYS A 60 -5.89 33.83 -9.78
C CYS A 60 -6.66 33.23 -8.60
N GLU A 61 -7.91 32.96 -8.82
CA GLU A 61 -8.74 32.26 -7.83
C GLU A 61 -9.06 30.90 -8.38
N SER A 62 -9.03 29.89 -7.50
CA SER A 62 -9.40 28.54 -7.88
C SER A 62 -10.55 28.06 -7.03
N SER A 63 -11.47 27.35 -7.65
CA SER A 63 -12.53 26.66 -6.95
C SER A 63 -12.49 25.20 -7.35
N VAL A 64 -12.84 24.34 -6.39
CA VAL A 64 -12.74 22.91 -6.55
C VAL A 64 -14.12 22.31 -6.40
N VAL A 65 -14.50 21.47 -7.37
CA VAL A 65 -15.74 20.74 -7.31
C VAL A 65 -15.42 19.34 -6.82
N SER A 66 -15.84 19.02 -5.59
CA SER A 66 -15.68 17.68 -5.05
C SER A 66 -16.81 16.79 -5.54
N PRO A 67 -16.53 15.64 -6.13
CA PRO A 67 -17.57 14.79 -6.70
C PRO A 67 -18.40 14.07 -5.66
N GLN A 68 -17.87 13.87 -4.47
CA GLN A 68 -18.46 13.00 -3.47
C GLN A 68 -18.26 13.56 -2.07
N ASP A 69 -19.04 13.02 -1.14
CA ASP A 69 -18.93 13.36 0.26
C ASP A 69 -17.86 12.58 0.99
N TYR A 70 -17.03 11.84 0.27
CA TYR A 70 -15.97 11.05 0.86
C TYR A 70 -14.81 11.92 1.29
N LYS A 71 -14.38 11.74 2.53
CA LYS A 71 -13.21 12.45 3.04
C LYS A 71 -11.90 11.80 2.61
N PHE A 72 -11.92 10.48 2.45
CA PHE A 72 -10.73 9.72 2.09
C PHE A 72 -11.10 8.64 1.08
N ILE A 73 -10.16 8.34 0.22
CA ILE A 73 -10.29 7.24 -0.73
C ILE A 73 -9.21 6.23 -0.42
N ARG A 74 -9.59 4.96 -0.40
CA ARG A 74 -8.67 3.86 -0.24
C ARG A 74 -8.58 3.12 -1.56
N SER A 75 -7.48 3.34 -2.28
CA SER A 75 -7.25 2.65 -3.54
C SER A 75 -6.62 1.30 -3.26
N VAL A 76 -7.36 0.22 -3.50
CA VAL A 76 -6.84 -1.13 -3.28
C VAL A 76 -5.85 -1.44 -4.41
N ARG A 77 -4.61 -1.69 -4.03
CA ARG A 77 -3.52 -1.88 -5.00
C ARG A 77 -3.28 -3.33 -5.34
N ASN A 78 -3.26 -4.17 -4.32
CA ASN A 78 -3.07 -5.60 -4.53
C ASN A 78 -3.60 -6.35 -3.32
N GLY A 79 -3.57 -7.67 -3.43
CA GLY A 79 -4.01 -8.52 -2.33
C GLY A 79 -3.32 -9.84 -2.38
N VAL A 80 -3.35 -10.54 -1.26
CA VAL A 80 -2.75 -11.87 -1.14
C VAL A 80 -3.67 -12.76 -0.34
N VAL A 81 -3.57 -14.05 -0.60
CA VAL A 81 -4.25 -15.08 0.18
C VAL A 81 -3.17 -16.05 0.62
N MET A 82 -3.17 -16.41 1.89
CA MET A 82 -2.16 -17.32 2.40
C MET A 82 -2.74 -18.22 3.47
N ASN A 83 -2.12 -19.40 3.63
CA ASN A 83 -2.53 -20.31 4.67
C ASN A 83 -1.95 -19.89 6.02
N GLN A 84 -2.35 -20.60 7.08
CA GLN A 84 -1.95 -20.26 8.43
C GLN A 84 -0.44 -20.34 8.62
N GLU A 85 0.19 -21.34 8.04
CA GLU A 85 1.64 -21.54 8.16
C GLU A 85 2.40 -20.35 7.56
N THR A 86 1.99 -19.94 6.36
CA THR A 86 2.61 -18.81 5.69
C THR A 86 2.38 -17.52 6.47
N ALA A 87 1.16 -17.36 7.00
CA ALA A 87 0.83 -16.18 7.79
C ALA A 87 1.68 -16.10 9.05
N ARG A 88 1.94 -17.24 9.69
CA ARG A 88 2.78 -17.29 10.87
C ARG A 88 4.22 -16.90 10.54
N ALA A 89 4.72 -17.43 9.43
CA ALA A 89 6.08 -17.09 8.97
C ALA A 89 6.20 -15.60 8.66
N LEU A 90 5.17 -15.04 8.03
CA LEU A 90 5.14 -13.62 7.73
C LEU A 90 5.15 -12.78 9.01
N LEU A 91 4.37 -13.18 10.01
CA LEU A 91 4.33 -12.47 11.29
C LEU A 91 5.71 -12.42 11.93
N ASN A 92 6.39 -13.55 11.99
CA ASN A 92 7.72 -13.64 12.59
C ASN A 92 8.73 -12.78 11.84
N TRP A 93 8.69 -12.85 10.52
CA TRP A 93 9.60 -12.06 9.68
C TRP A 93 9.34 -10.56 9.84
N LEU A 94 8.08 -10.17 9.86
CA LEU A 94 7.71 -8.76 10.03
C LEU A 94 8.16 -8.20 11.36
N GLN A 95 8.09 -8.99 12.42
CA GLN A 95 8.55 -8.55 13.73
C GLN A 95 10.03 -8.18 13.67
N ASP A 96 10.84 -8.99 13.00
CA ASP A 96 12.27 -8.72 12.85
C ASP A 96 12.52 -7.48 12.00
N VAL A 97 11.79 -7.36 10.89
CA VAL A 97 11.97 -6.23 9.98
C VAL A 97 11.57 -4.92 10.65
N VAL A 98 10.44 -4.91 11.35
CA VAL A 98 9.97 -3.71 12.04
C VAL A 98 10.97 -3.30 13.12
N THR A 99 11.55 -4.28 13.82
CA THR A 99 12.57 -4.00 14.81
C THR A 99 13.78 -3.30 14.18
N GLU A 100 14.21 -3.76 13.00
CA GLU A 100 15.30 -3.11 12.29
C GLU A 100 14.94 -1.69 11.86
N MET A 101 13.70 -1.50 11.38
CA MET A 101 13.25 -0.18 10.97
C MET A 101 13.26 0.80 12.15
N GLU A 102 12.79 0.33 13.31
CA GLU A 102 12.76 1.17 14.51
C GLU A 102 14.17 1.48 15.01
N ALA A 103 15.07 0.52 14.91
CA ALA A 103 16.47 0.74 15.30
C ALA A 103 17.13 1.79 14.39
N GLY A 104 16.79 1.77 13.11
CA GLY A 104 17.27 2.78 12.18
C GLY A 104 16.82 4.18 12.53
N ASP A 105 15.59 4.30 13.01
CA ASP A 105 15.05 5.60 13.43
C ASP A 105 15.75 6.13 14.68
N GLU A 106 16.23 5.25 15.53
CA GLU A 106 16.93 5.64 16.77
C GLU A 106 18.38 6.03 16.54
N CYS A 107 18.94 5.64 15.40
CA CYS A 107 20.34 5.91 15.09
C CYS A 107 20.47 7.26 14.34
N ASP A 108 20.47 8.32 15.08
CA ASP A 108 20.72 9.64 14.50
C ASP A 108 22.18 9.99 14.54
#